data_ab31df78b42d917e8aa10774c5fabdbc
#
_entry.id   ab31df78b42d917e8aa10774c5fabdbc
#
_cell.length_a   1.000
_cell.length_b   1.000
_cell.length_c   1.000
_cell.angle_alpha   90.00
_cell.angle_beta   90.00
_cell.angle_gamma   90.00
#
_symmetry.space_group_name_H-M   'P 1'
#
loop_
_entity.id
_entity.type
_entity.pdbx_description
1 polymer ?
#
loop_
_entity_poly.entity_id
_entity_poly.type
_entity_poly.pdbx_seq_one_letter_code
_entity_poly.pdbx_strand_id
1 'polypeptide(L)'
;MAKAKTPSYILELELNVNPHERKHLNKKLEAGRQIYNACLGEALKRLHVLQRDKEYRKTVELIQNMKTSEFGADQSERKRLRALAVEREQSHGYSEYQLHSFVKDCQQHFLAPKVINGSGKSRQGFLIGSLEAQKLATRAFQAVEKVHYHKAEKVHFKRMDEPVSVENKCNTSGLRWKDGYVLWGELKLSVRLKRGDVFAQKAIQDKTKYIRVLKRTIRSRERFFVQLIQEGVPPQKKRQQGDDTVGLDIGPGTVAIVSDEQVSLRELAPNVSGEEKKLRRVERAMDRSRRANNPDNYDANGVPKSHCTWKTSRRYMKLKAKRKEIHRKLAAKRKQSHEMLANEVLSLGSNIKVETMRFQALQKRAKNTTRNQKNGRVNRKKRFGKSIARHAPAMFLSILERKLAYEGKALNLVNTTAVKASQFNHVTEEYHKKQLGDRWNVIEEHRIQRDLYSAFLLRHVKEDLCSIDVQLCKQSWDSFLRLHDMEIQRIQAGKSKTLHWYIH
;
A
#
# COMPACT_ATOMS: atom_id res chain seq x y z
N MET A 1 -25.56 -8.16 14.53
CA MET A 1 -25.26 -7.07 13.55
C MET A 1 -23.88 -6.52 13.83
N ALA A 2 -22.96 -6.54 12.85
CA ALA A 2 -21.66 -5.89 12.99
C ALA A 2 -21.88 -4.37 13.10
N LYS A 3 -21.38 -3.74 14.18
CA LYS A 3 -21.44 -2.28 14.32
C LYS A 3 -20.82 -1.64 13.10
N ALA A 4 -21.55 -0.75 12.42
CA ALA A 4 -21.05 0.02 11.31
C ALA A 4 -19.76 0.75 11.73
N LYS A 5 -18.66 0.49 11.02
CA LYS A 5 -17.38 1.16 11.30
C LYS A 5 -17.53 2.63 10.92
N THR A 6 -17.57 3.51 11.92
CA THR A 6 -17.50 4.95 11.66
C THR A 6 -16.25 5.29 10.86
N PRO A 7 -16.35 6.13 9.81
CA PRO A 7 -15.20 6.58 9.06
C PRO A 7 -14.09 7.08 9.97
N SER A 8 -12.87 7.02 9.52
CA SER A 8 -11.76 7.56 10.26
C SER A 8 -10.62 7.97 9.34
N TYR A 9 -9.86 8.97 9.76
CA TYR A 9 -8.69 9.44 9.03
C TYR A 9 -7.50 9.63 9.96
N ILE A 10 -6.32 9.85 9.40
CA ILE A 10 -5.07 9.96 10.16
C ILE A 10 -4.55 11.40 10.08
N LEU A 11 -4.41 12.03 11.23
CA LEU A 11 -3.63 13.25 11.41
C LEU A 11 -2.25 12.88 11.94
N GLU A 12 -1.19 13.17 11.18
CA GLU A 12 0.19 12.89 11.59
C GLU A 12 0.90 14.18 11.95
N LEU A 13 1.43 14.25 13.18
CA LEU A 13 2.14 15.40 13.72
C LEU A 13 3.54 15.00 14.23
N GLU A 14 4.53 15.87 14.03
CA GLU A 14 5.87 15.68 14.60
C GLU A 14 5.85 16.01 16.09
N LEU A 15 6.50 15.17 16.91
CA LEU A 15 6.66 15.39 18.34
C LEU A 15 7.87 16.30 18.62
N ASN A 16 7.72 17.25 19.53
CA ASN A 16 8.85 17.95 20.12
C ASN A 16 9.44 17.05 21.21
N VAL A 17 10.69 16.66 21.04
CA VAL A 17 11.33 15.64 21.89
C VAL A 17 12.71 16.12 22.29
N ASN A 18 12.95 16.25 23.59
CA ASN A 18 14.23 16.55 24.17
C ASN A 18 15.13 15.29 24.26
N PRO A 19 16.43 15.39 24.60
CA PRO A 19 17.35 14.24 24.67
C PRO A 19 16.90 13.15 25.66
N HIS A 20 16.36 13.50 26.80
CA HIS A 20 15.88 12.57 27.83
C HIS A 20 14.63 11.81 27.31
N GLU A 21 13.63 12.50 26.83
CA GLU A 21 12.43 11.91 26.23
C GLU A 21 12.77 11.00 25.05
N ARG A 22 13.76 11.39 24.21
CA ARG A 22 14.26 10.56 23.10
C ARG A 22 14.78 9.22 23.60
N LYS A 23 15.55 9.20 24.69
CA LYS A 23 16.08 7.97 25.29
C LYS A 23 14.93 7.06 25.75
N HIS A 24 13.91 7.61 26.40
CA HIS A 24 12.72 6.88 26.84
C HIS A 24 11.88 6.37 25.68
N LEU A 25 11.61 7.20 24.66
CA LEU A 25 10.89 6.79 23.46
C LEU A 25 11.61 5.66 22.71
N ASN A 26 12.93 5.74 22.59
CA ASN A 26 13.71 4.67 21.95
C ASN A 26 13.64 3.37 22.74
N LYS A 27 13.71 3.40 24.09
CA LYS A 27 13.50 2.21 24.93
C LYS A 27 12.11 1.59 24.73
N LYS A 28 11.06 2.41 24.78
CA LYS A 28 9.67 1.96 24.56
C LYS A 28 9.47 1.34 23.15
N LEU A 29 9.96 1.99 22.10
CA LEU A 29 9.85 1.47 20.74
C LEU A 29 10.66 0.20 20.54
N GLU A 30 11.82 0.07 21.18
CA GLU A 30 12.63 -1.16 21.12
C GLU A 30 11.93 -2.31 21.87
N ALA A 31 11.39 -2.07 23.07
CA ALA A 31 10.57 -3.04 23.78
C ALA A 31 9.37 -3.49 22.91
N GLY A 32 8.68 -2.54 22.27
CA GLY A 32 7.60 -2.86 21.34
C GLY A 32 8.03 -3.71 20.15
N ARG A 33 9.26 -3.50 19.62
CA ARG A 33 9.83 -4.33 18.56
C ARG A 33 10.07 -5.76 19.01
N GLN A 34 10.66 -5.93 20.20
CA GLN A 34 10.96 -7.24 20.75
C GLN A 34 9.68 -8.02 21.08
N ILE A 35 8.69 -7.38 21.72
CA ILE A 35 7.37 -7.97 21.98
C ILE A 35 6.68 -8.40 20.66
N TYR A 36 6.69 -7.53 19.65
CA TYR A 36 6.14 -7.90 18.33
C TYR A 36 6.83 -9.12 17.74
N ASN A 37 8.16 -9.19 17.80
CA ASN A 37 8.91 -10.31 17.26
C ASN A 37 8.67 -11.61 18.06
N ALA A 38 8.57 -11.53 19.38
CA ALA A 38 8.22 -12.68 20.21
C ALA A 38 6.83 -13.23 19.84
N CYS A 39 5.82 -12.34 19.73
CA CYS A 39 4.48 -12.74 19.30
C CYS A 39 4.46 -13.30 17.86
N LEU A 40 5.30 -12.74 16.96
CA LEU A 40 5.40 -13.24 15.60
C LEU A 40 5.98 -14.67 15.56
N GLY A 41 7.02 -14.93 16.34
CA GLY A 41 7.64 -16.24 16.47
C GLY A 41 6.67 -17.27 17.05
N GLU A 42 5.94 -16.90 18.11
CA GLU A 42 4.95 -17.78 18.72
C GLU A 42 3.77 -18.07 17.78
N ALA A 43 3.27 -17.06 17.05
CA ALA A 43 2.19 -17.27 16.09
C ALA A 43 2.63 -18.19 14.92
N LEU A 44 3.88 -18.06 14.44
CA LEU A 44 4.45 -18.95 13.43
C LEU A 44 4.60 -20.39 13.95
N LYS A 45 5.06 -20.56 15.20
CA LYS A 45 5.16 -21.87 15.85
C LYS A 45 3.81 -22.55 15.92
N ARG A 46 2.77 -21.85 16.40
CA ARG A 46 1.41 -22.37 16.49
C ARG A 46 0.84 -22.72 15.12
N LEU A 47 1.03 -21.88 14.12
CA LEU A 47 0.64 -22.17 12.74
C LEU A 47 1.32 -23.44 12.21
N HIS A 48 2.61 -23.62 12.49
CA HIS A 48 3.35 -24.79 12.04
C HIS A 48 2.83 -26.09 12.69
N VAL A 49 2.47 -26.06 13.99
CA VAL A 49 1.84 -27.19 14.69
C VAL A 49 0.47 -27.50 14.09
N LEU A 50 -0.36 -26.48 13.90
CA LEU A 50 -1.68 -26.60 13.28
C LEU A 50 -1.61 -27.22 11.87
N GLN A 51 -0.66 -26.80 11.04
CA GLN A 51 -0.47 -27.32 9.69
C GLN A 51 -0.01 -28.79 9.66
N ARG A 52 0.49 -29.33 10.76
CA ARG A 52 0.85 -30.75 10.90
C ARG A 52 -0.31 -31.62 11.41
N ASP A 53 -1.36 -31.01 11.95
CA ASP A 53 -2.55 -31.73 12.41
C ASP A 53 -3.24 -32.39 11.22
N LYS A 54 -3.43 -33.72 11.31
CA LYS A 54 -4.01 -34.54 10.23
C LYS A 54 -5.48 -34.20 10.01
N GLU A 55 -6.24 -34.00 11.07
CA GLU A 55 -7.68 -33.70 10.99
C GLU A 55 -7.89 -32.28 10.42
N TYR A 56 -7.07 -31.30 10.87
CA TYR A 56 -7.10 -29.95 10.30
C TYR A 56 -6.84 -29.97 8.78
N ARG A 57 -5.81 -30.68 8.33
CA ARG A 57 -5.49 -30.80 6.89
C ARG A 57 -6.63 -31.42 6.11
N LYS A 58 -7.20 -32.53 6.60
CA LYS A 58 -8.35 -33.21 5.99
C LYS A 58 -9.56 -32.29 5.88
N THR A 59 -9.85 -31.54 6.95
CA THR A 59 -10.95 -30.57 6.97
C THR A 59 -10.75 -29.43 5.95
N VAL A 60 -9.53 -28.87 5.87
CA VAL A 60 -9.21 -27.81 4.90
C VAL A 60 -9.28 -28.31 3.46
N GLU A 61 -8.84 -29.55 3.19
CA GLU A 61 -8.94 -30.18 1.88
C GLU A 61 -10.39 -30.36 1.45
N LEU A 62 -11.26 -30.85 2.35
CA LEU A 62 -12.70 -30.97 2.09
C LEU A 62 -13.33 -29.60 1.74
N ILE A 63 -12.99 -28.54 2.51
CA ILE A 63 -13.46 -27.18 2.24
C ILE A 63 -12.98 -26.68 0.86
N GLN A 64 -11.77 -27.03 0.44
CA GLN A 64 -11.24 -26.65 -0.85
C GLN A 64 -11.93 -27.39 -2.01
N ASN A 65 -12.16 -28.68 -1.85
CA ASN A 65 -12.85 -29.51 -2.85
C ASN A 65 -14.29 -29.03 -3.07
N MET A 66 -14.98 -28.61 -2.01
CA MET A 66 -16.32 -27.98 -2.13
C MET A 66 -16.34 -26.66 -2.90
N LYS A 67 -15.20 -25.96 -3.05
CA LYS A 67 -15.11 -24.74 -3.87
C LYS A 67 -14.97 -25.02 -5.36
N THR A 68 -14.52 -26.20 -5.71
CA THR A 68 -14.22 -26.59 -7.09
C THR A 68 -15.33 -27.45 -7.72
N SER A 69 -16.28 -27.97 -6.92
CA SER A 69 -17.43 -28.70 -7.44
C SER A 69 -18.47 -27.76 -8.05
N GLU A 70 -18.89 -28.04 -9.28
CA GLU A 70 -19.92 -27.30 -10.03
C GLU A 70 -21.35 -27.50 -9.46
N PHE A 71 -21.58 -28.51 -8.63
CA PHE A 71 -22.83 -28.71 -7.92
C PHE A 71 -22.83 -27.93 -6.61
N GLY A 72 -23.87 -27.14 -6.39
CA GLY A 72 -24.09 -26.28 -5.24
C GLY A 72 -23.76 -26.98 -3.93
N ALA A 73 -22.59 -26.69 -3.38
CA ALA A 73 -22.12 -27.28 -2.13
C ALA A 73 -23.11 -26.93 -1.02
N ASP A 74 -23.55 -27.94 -0.26
CA ASP A 74 -24.39 -27.75 0.90
C ASP A 74 -23.79 -26.71 1.86
N GLN A 75 -24.48 -25.57 1.96
CA GLN A 75 -24.05 -24.47 2.82
C GLN A 75 -23.93 -24.88 4.28
N SER A 76 -24.73 -25.85 4.73
CA SER A 76 -24.75 -26.37 6.10
C SER A 76 -23.48 -27.15 6.40
N GLU A 77 -23.11 -28.09 5.53
CA GLU A 77 -21.89 -28.89 5.68
C GLU A 77 -20.61 -28.00 5.56
N ARG A 78 -20.60 -27.02 4.67
CA ARG A 78 -19.51 -26.05 4.59
C ARG A 78 -19.39 -25.21 5.86
N LYS A 79 -20.49 -24.87 6.50
CA LYS A 79 -20.50 -24.16 7.80
C LYS A 79 -19.95 -25.05 8.90
N ARG A 80 -20.34 -26.33 8.93
CA ARG A 80 -19.86 -27.34 9.87
C ARG A 80 -18.36 -27.55 9.78
N LEU A 81 -17.84 -27.78 8.57
CA LEU A 81 -16.40 -27.96 8.34
C LEU A 81 -15.59 -26.73 8.73
N ARG A 82 -16.10 -25.51 8.48
CA ARG A 82 -15.46 -24.28 8.96
C ARG A 82 -15.44 -24.18 10.48
N ALA A 83 -16.51 -24.57 11.16
CA ALA A 83 -16.56 -24.60 12.61
C ALA A 83 -15.52 -25.59 13.18
N LEU A 84 -15.40 -26.77 12.59
CA LEU A 84 -14.39 -27.77 12.97
C LEU A 84 -12.94 -27.23 12.73
N ALA A 85 -12.69 -26.55 11.63
CA ALA A 85 -11.38 -25.93 11.40
C ALA A 85 -11.05 -24.89 12.47
N VAL A 86 -12.01 -24.03 12.83
CA VAL A 86 -11.85 -23.02 13.90
C VAL A 86 -11.62 -23.67 15.27
N GLU A 87 -12.30 -24.76 15.58
CA GLU A 87 -12.09 -25.53 16.81
C GLU A 87 -10.65 -26.04 16.88
N ARG A 88 -10.11 -26.59 15.77
CA ARG A 88 -8.73 -27.03 15.70
C ARG A 88 -7.73 -25.87 15.80
N GLU A 89 -8.01 -24.73 15.19
CA GLU A 89 -7.22 -23.52 15.38
C GLU A 89 -7.14 -23.11 16.85
N GLN A 90 -8.27 -23.17 17.56
CA GLN A 90 -8.35 -22.86 19.00
C GLN A 90 -7.61 -23.89 19.87
N SER A 91 -7.75 -25.20 19.59
CA SER A 91 -7.07 -26.25 20.33
C SER A 91 -5.55 -26.18 20.25
N HIS A 92 -5.03 -25.78 19.08
CA HIS A 92 -3.59 -25.54 18.89
C HIS A 92 -3.13 -24.14 19.32
N GLY A 93 -3.99 -23.36 19.96
CA GLY A 93 -3.65 -22.02 20.40
C GLY A 93 -3.49 -20.99 19.28
N TYR A 94 -3.90 -21.30 18.06
CA TYR A 94 -3.78 -20.41 16.92
C TYR A 94 -4.99 -19.46 16.85
N SER A 95 -5.04 -18.51 17.79
CA SER A 95 -6.04 -17.44 17.81
C SER A 95 -5.44 -16.12 18.31
N GLU A 96 -6.05 -15.01 17.94
CA GLU A 96 -5.64 -13.67 18.39
C GLU A 96 -5.71 -13.55 19.91
N TYR A 97 -6.78 -14.08 20.54
CA TYR A 97 -7.00 -14.00 21.99
C TYR A 97 -5.96 -14.80 22.79
N GLN A 98 -5.61 -15.99 22.33
CA GLN A 98 -4.57 -16.78 23.00
C GLN A 98 -3.17 -16.18 22.84
N LEU A 99 -2.92 -15.45 21.73
CA LEU A 99 -1.70 -14.66 21.59
C LEU A 99 -1.70 -13.43 22.52
N HIS A 100 -2.89 -12.89 22.87
CA HIS A 100 -3.01 -11.85 23.91
C HIS A 100 -2.64 -12.37 25.29
N SER A 101 -2.87 -13.65 25.60
CA SER A 101 -2.40 -14.25 26.85
C SER A 101 -0.89 -14.39 26.86
N PHE A 102 -0.30 -14.91 25.79
CA PHE A 102 1.16 -15.01 25.63
C PHE A 102 1.90 -13.65 25.77
N VAL A 103 1.31 -12.57 25.24
CA VAL A 103 1.96 -11.26 25.30
C VAL A 103 2.02 -10.68 26.72
N LYS A 104 1.15 -11.10 27.65
CA LYS A 104 1.23 -10.70 29.06
C LYS A 104 2.54 -11.17 29.70
N ASP A 105 2.95 -12.40 29.39
CA ASP A 105 4.19 -12.95 29.88
C ASP A 105 5.41 -12.22 29.25
N CYS A 106 5.36 -11.99 27.95
CA CYS A 106 6.39 -11.16 27.28
C CYS A 106 6.53 -9.77 27.89
N GLN A 107 5.44 -9.14 28.30
CA GLN A 107 5.42 -7.80 28.86
C GLN A 107 6.18 -7.70 30.19
N GLN A 108 6.19 -8.75 30.99
CA GLN A 108 6.87 -8.80 32.29
C GLN A 108 8.40 -8.62 32.17
N HIS A 109 8.99 -8.91 31.02
CA HIS A 109 10.41 -8.70 30.78
C HIS A 109 10.79 -7.23 30.47
N PHE A 110 9.80 -6.32 30.35
CA PHE A 110 10.00 -4.93 29.99
C PHE A 110 9.44 -3.97 31.05
N LEU A 111 10.07 -3.96 32.20
CA LEU A 111 9.68 -3.11 33.34
C LEU A 111 10.11 -1.66 33.13
N ALA A 112 9.25 -0.74 33.52
CA ALA A 112 9.60 0.67 33.65
C ALA A 112 10.42 0.92 34.93
N PRO A 113 11.13 2.05 35.05
CA PRO A 113 11.72 2.45 36.30
C PRO A 113 10.68 2.49 37.43
N LYS A 114 11.10 2.15 38.64
CA LYS A 114 10.23 2.29 39.83
C LYS A 114 9.93 3.77 40.07
N VAL A 115 8.70 4.10 40.31
CA VAL A 115 8.24 5.43 40.67
C VAL A 115 7.76 5.40 42.13
N ILE A 116 8.29 6.25 42.94
CA ILE A 116 7.82 6.43 44.34
C ILE A 116 6.74 7.51 44.30
N ASN A 117 5.53 7.16 44.66
CA ASN A 117 4.43 8.11 44.79
C ASN A 117 4.63 9.00 46.02
N GLY A 118 3.95 10.18 46.09
CA GLY A 118 4.02 11.09 47.22
C GLY A 118 3.61 10.47 48.58
N SER A 119 3.02 9.29 48.59
CA SER A 119 2.72 8.47 49.77
C SER A 119 3.82 7.45 50.12
N GLY A 120 5.00 7.56 49.53
CA GLY A 120 6.14 6.63 49.77
C GLY A 120 5.97 5.24 49.17
N LYS A 121 4.84 4.92 48.52
CA LYS A 121 4.63 3.62 47.88
C LYS A 121 5.32 3.54 46.54
N SER A 122 6.19 2.55 46.40
CA SER A 122 6.87 2.22 45.11
C SER A 122 5.92 1.51 44.18
N ARG A 123 5.73 2.03 42.96
CA ARG A 123 4.99 1.38 41.86
C ARG A 123 5.91 1.15 40.69
N GLN A 124 5.98 -0.10 40.23
CA GLN A 124 6.69 -0.45 39.01
C GLN A 124 5.67 -0.78 37.92
N GLY A 125 5.72 -0.04 36.85
CA GLY A 125 4.89 -0.26 35.65
C GLY A 125 5.66 -0.99 34.54
N PHE A 126 5.07 -1.11 33.38
CA PHE A 126 5.68 -1.67 32.19
C PHE A 126 6.09 -0.55 31.20
N LEU A 127 7.17 -0.78 30.43
CA LEU A 127 7.54 0.13 29.33
C LEU A 127 6.46 0.20 28.27
N ILE A 128 5.77 -0.91 28.01
CA ILE A 128 4.65 -1.04 27.09
C ILE A 128 3.43 -1.45 27.91
N GLY A 129 2.35 -0.70 27.84
CA GLY A 129 1.10 -1.00 28.55
C GLY A 129 0.38 -2.22 27.96
N SER A 130 -0.58 -2.75 28.71
CA SER A 130 -1.28 -4.00 28.30
C SER A 130 -2.05 -3.84 26.99
N LEU A 131 -2.70 -2.69 26.76
CA LEU A 131 -3.43 -2.45 25.52
C LEU A 131 -2.51 -2.30 24.31
N GLU A 132 -1.36 -1.63 24.46
CA GLU A 132 -0.33 -1.53 23.43
C GLU A 132 0.28 -2.91 23.12
N ALA A 133 0.57 -3.73 24.16
CA ALA A 133 1.10 -5.08 24.01
C ALA A 133 0.12 -5.98 23.26
N GLN A 134 -1.16 -5.96 23.62
CA GLN A 134 -2.20 -6.68 22.88
C GLN A 134 -2.30 -6.24 21.41
N LYS A 135 -2.15 -4.93 21.12
CA LYS A 135 -2.12 -4.46 19.73
C LYS A 135 -0.90 -4.95 18.94
N LEU A 136 0.25 -5.07 19.59
CA LEU A 136 1.44 -5.67 18.97
C LEU A 136 1.20 -7.15 18.65
N ALA A 137 0.57 -7.90 19.57
CA ALA A 137 0.18 -9.30 19.36
C ALA A 137 -0.85 -9.46 18.22
N THR A 138 -1.91 -8.65 18.20
CA THR A 138 -2.88 -8.59 17.09
C THR A 138 -2.19 -8.37 15.75
N ARG A 139 -1.27 -7.43 15.66
CA ARG A 139 -0.54 -7.15 14.40
C ARG A 139 0.39 -8.28 14.00
N ALA A 140 1.00 -8.96 14.94
CA ALA A 140 1.81 -10.15 14.69
C ALA A 140 0.94 -11.30 14.16
N PHE A 141 -0.19 -11.57 14.81
CA PHE A 141 -1.15 -12.57 14.38
C PHE A 141 -1.66 -12.31 12.96
N GLN A 142 -2.13 -11.10 12.67
CA GLN A 142 -2.61 -10.72 11.34
C GLN A 142 -1.53 -10.83 10.24
N ALA A 143 -0.25 -10.67 10.58
CA ALA A 143 0.83 -10.88 9.63
C ALA A 143 0.99 -12.38 9.29
N VAL A 144 0.90 -13.26 10.29
CA VAL A 144 0.97 -14.73 10.11
C VAL A 144 -0.30 -15.26 9.43
N GLU A 145 -1.47 -14.75 9.80
CA GLU A 145 -2.74 -15.06 9.15
C GLU A 145 -2.72 -14.83 7.64
N LYS A 146 -2.04 -13.76 7.16
CA LYS A 146 -1.86 -13.53 5.72
C LYS A 146 -1.04 -14.63 5.03
N VAL A 147 -0.07 -15.22 5.73
CA VAL A 147 0.68 -16.38 5.22
C VAL A 147 -0.19 -17.62 5.23
N HIS A 148 -0.93 -17.85 6.31
CA HIS A 148 -1.86 -18.96 6.44
C HIS A 148 -2.88 -19.03 5.29
N TYR A 149 -3.49 -17.88 4.96
CA TYR A 149 -4.44 -17.77 3.85
C TYR A 149 -3.80 -17.46 2.47
N HIS A 150 -2.50 -17.73 2.29
CA HIS A 150 -1.77 -17.50 1.04
C HIS A 150 -1.87 -16.07 0.47
N LYS A 151 -2.22 -15.09 1.30
CA LYS A 151 -2.22 -13.65 0.94
C LYS A 151 -0.80 -13.03 0.99
N ALA A 152 0.12 -13.69 1.66
CA ALA A 152 1.54 -13.36 1.71
C ALA A 152 2.38 -14.62 1.61
N GLU A 153 3.55 -14.54 1.00
CA GLU A 153 4.47 -15.67 0.85
C GLU A 153 5.19 -15.99 2.17
N LYS A 154 5.60 -14.95 2.90
CA LYS A 154 6.30 -15.07 4.17
C LYS A 154 6.19 -13.79 5.00
N VAL A 155 6.47 -13.90 6.29
CA VAL A 155 6.65 -12.77 7.20
C VAL A 155 8.11 -12.62 7.58
N HIS A 156 8.48 -11.41 8.03
CA HIS A 156 9.84 -11.10 8.45
C HIS A 156 9.85 -10.53 9.86
N PHE A 157 10.79 -10.99 10.68
CA PHE A 157 11.09 -10.37 11.96
C PHE A 157 11.62 -8.95 11.75
N LYS A 158 11.22 -8.02 12.60
CA LYS A 158 11.70 -6.65 12.55
C LYS A 158 13.11 -6.53 13.10
N ARG A 159 14.01 -5.96 12.29
CA ARG A 159 15.41 -5.72 12.66
C ARG A 159 15.51 -4.48 13.55
N MET A 160 16.64 -4.33 14.25
CA MET A 160 16.90 -3.18 15.13
C MET A 160 16.87 -1.82 14.40
N ASP A 161 17.23 -1.79 13.12
CA ASP A 161 17.24 -0.57 12.30
C ASP A 161 15.91 -0.30 11.57
N GLU A 162 14.91 -1.16 11.75
CA GLU A 162 13.60 -1.00 11.14
C GLU A 162 12.67 -0.15 12.02
N PRO A 163 11.90 0.77 11.41
CA PRO A 163 10.96 1.59 12.16
C PRO A 163 9.83 0.71 12.70
N VAL A 164 9.62 0.80 14.01
CA VAL A 164 8.47 0.20 14.69
C VAL A 164 7.54 1.31 15.12
N SER A 165 6.26 1.04 15.10
CA SER A 165 5.23 1.88 15.67
C SER A 165 4.52 1.13 16.78
N VAL A 166 4.22 1.83 17.87
CA VAL A 166 3.38 1.33 18.95
C VAL A 166 2.06 2.08 18.91
N GLU A 167 0.96 1.36 18.96
CA GLU A 167 -0.40 1.92 18.96
C GLU A 167 -1.21 1.39 20.13
N ASN A 168 -2.18 2.16 20.58
CA ASN A 168 -3.13 1.74 21.59
C ASN A 168 -4.44 1.23 20.97
N LYS A 169 -5.27 0.55 21.75
CA LYS A 169 -6.64 0.11 21.34
C LYS A 169 -7.66 1.25 21.43
N CYS A 170 -7.49 2.16 22.36
CA CYS A 170 -8.39 3.27 22.65
C CYS A 170 -7.62 4.54 23.06
N ASN A 171 -8.31 5.64 23.29
CA ASN A 171 -7.72 6.92 23.75
C ASN A 171 -8.01 7.22 25.24
N THR A 172 -8.52 6.25 26.01
CA THR A 172 -8.92 6.46 27.41
C THR A 172 -7.81 6.23 28.42
N SER A 173 -6.92 5.26 28.14
CA SER A 173 -5.83 4.86 29.05
C SER A 173 -4.55 4.53 28.29
N GLY A 174 -3.43 4.39 29.01
CA GLY A 174 -2.13 4.07 28.43
C GLY A 174 -1.63 5.17 27.49
N LEU A 175 -1.17 4.77 26.30
CA LEU A 175 -0.76 5.68 25.25
C LEU A 175 -1.98 6.42 24.68
N ARG A 176 -2.11 7.72 24.95
CA ARG A 176 -3.29 8.52 24.60
C ARG A 176 -2.96 9.96 24.25
N TRP A 177 -3.89 10.59 23.54
CA TRP A 177 -3.92 12.02 23.25
C TRP A 177 -4.85 12.72 24.22
N LYS A 178 -4.36 13.69 24.98
CA LYS A 178 -5.15 14.48 25.92
C LYS A 178 -4.59 15.89 26.05
N ASP A 179 -5.45 16.90 26.04
CA ASP A 179 -5.13 18.31 26.29
C ASP A 179 -3.95 18.85 25.45
N GLY A 180 -3.88 18.45 24.16
CA GLY A 180 -2.81 18.86 23.26
C GLY A 180 -1.47 18.12 23.43
N TYR A 181 -1.44 17.05 24.22
CA TYR A 181 -0.24 16.26 24.51
C TYR A 181 -0.43 14.78 24.21
N VAL A 182 0.66 14.14 23.83
CA VAL A 182 0.76 12.68 23.86
C VAL A 182 1.22 12.26 25.26
N LEU A 183 0.38 11.47 25.93
CA LEU A 183 0.71 10.88 27.23
C LEU A 183 1.08 9.42 27.03
N TRP A 184 2.24 8.98 27.55
CA TRP A 184 2.70 7.61 27.47
C TRP A 184 3.51 7.21 28.71
N GLY A 185 2.82 6.71 29.74
CA GLY A 185 3.41 6.57 31.08
C GLY A 185 3.77 7.93 31.65
N GLU A 186 5.04 8.12 31.99
CA GLU A 186 5.56 9.40 32.53
C GLU A 186 5.82 10.46 31.46
N LEU A 187 5.79 10.06 30.18
CA LEU A 187 6.06 11.00 29.10
C LEU A 187 4.83 11.86 28.79
N LYS A 188 5.04 13.18 28.78
CA LYS A 188 4.09 14.19 28.31
C LYS A 188 4.74 14.96 27.17
N LEU A 189 4.39 14.63 25.93
CA LEU A 189 5.06 15.11 24.73
C LEU A 189 4.17 16.09 23.97
N SER A 190 4.69 17.28 23.68
CA SER A 190 4.01 18.26 22.84
C SER A 190 4.20 17.94 21.35
N VAL A 191 3.27 18.42 20.54
CA VAL A 191 3.34 18.29 19.08
C VAL A 191 3.80 19.59 18.43
N ARG A 192 4.45 19.44 17.28
CA ARG A 192 4.82 20.58 16.45
C ARG A 192 3.69 20.89 15.47
N LEU A 193 2.90 21.90 15.81
CA LEU A 193 1.85 22.43 14.93
C LEU A 193 2.38 23.68 14.21
N LYS A 194 2.32 23.72 12.90
CA LYS A 194 2.72 24.89 12.10
C LYS A 194 1.58 25.92 12.10
N ARG A 195 1.92 27.22 12.28
CA ARG A 195 0.93 28.30 12.33
C ARG A 195 0.00 28.37 11.11
N GLY A 196 0.49 28.06 9.92
CA GLY A 196 -0.29 28.08 8.67
C GLY A 196 -0.96 26.75 8.29
N ASP A 197 -0.90 25.71 9.14
CA ASP A 197 -1.50 24.41 8.85
C ASP A 197 -2.96 24.36 9.32
N VAL A 198 -3.83 25.04 8.54
CA VAL A 198 -5.28 25.09 8.81
C VAL A 198 -5.91 23.70 8.86
N PHE A 199 -5.40 22.76 8.05
CA PHE A 199 -5.90 21.39 8.09
C PHE A 199 -5.63 20.73 9.44
N ALA A 200 -4.39 20.81 9.92
CA ALA A 200 -4.02 20.21 11.20
C ALA A 200 -4.73 20.88 12.38
N GLN A 201 -4.90 22.22 12.33
CA GLN A 201 -5.64 22.99 13.35
C GLN A 201 -7.10 22.57 13.46
N LYS A 202 -7.77 22.31 12.34
CA LYS A 202 -9.15 21.80 12.33
C LYS A 202 -9.19 20.32 12.74
N ALA A 203 -8.35 19.50 12.14
CA ALA A 203 -8.33 18.06 12.35
C ALA A 203 -8.03 17.65 13.80
N ILE A 204 -7.25 18.46 14.55
CA ILE A 204 -6.90 18.16 15.94
C ILE A 204 -8.09 18.31 16.90
N GLN A 205 -9.14 19.00 16.48
CA GLN A 205 -10.37 19.17 17.25
C GLN A 205 -11.31 17.96 17.16
N ASP A 206 -11.11 17.11 16.14
CA ASP A 206 -11.94 15.94 15.97
C ASP A 206 -11.63 14.87 17.03
N LYS A 207 -12.63 14.06 17.35
CA LYS A 207 -12.51 13.01 18.35
C LYS A 207 -11.45 11.97 17.96
N THR A 208 -10.45 11.79 18.81
CA THR A 208 -9.40 10.81 18.64
C THR A 208 -9.84 9.43 19.14
N LYS A 209 -9.94 8.43 18.25
CA LYS A 209 -10.26 7.05 18.61
C LYS A 209 -9.10 6.36 19.35
N TYR A 210 -7.90 6.48 18.84
CA TYR A 210 -6.65 6.01 19.44
C TYR A 210 -5.46 6.66 18.74
N ILE A 211 -4.29 6.48 19.30
CA ILE A 211 -3.07 7.06 18.72
C ILE A 211 -1.98 6.01 18.47
N ARG A 212 -1.05 6.38 17.61
CA ARG A 212 0.14 5.60 17.29
C ARG A 212 1.37 6.48 17.32
N VAL A 213 2.40 6.06 18.05
CA VAL A 213 3.71 6.72 18.05
C VAL A 213 4.67 5.94 17.18
N LEU A 214 5.44 6.64 16.37
CA LEU A 214 6.42 6.04 15.47
C LEU A 214 7.69 6.89 15.34
N LYS A 215 8.78 6.22 14.98
CA LYS A 215 10.07 6.85 14.72
C LYS A 215 10.41 6.78 13.23
N ARG A 216 10.94 7.86 12.68
CA ARG A 216 11.49 7.91 11.32
C ARG A 216 12.87 8.56 11.31
N THR A 217 13.74 8.07 10.44
CA THR A 217 15.00 8.74 10.15
C THR A 217 14.82 9.65 8.93
N ILE A 218 14.95 10.96 9.14
CA ILE A 218 14.83 11.98 8.10
C ILE A 218 16.14 12.76 8.04
N ARG A 219 16.82 12.76 6.90
CA ARG A 219 18.14 13.41 6.72
C ARG A 219 19.13 12.99 7.81
N SER A 220 19.20 11.67 8.05
CA SER A 220 20.06 11.04 9.08
C SER A 220 19.76 11.42 10.54
N ARG A 221 18.69 12.15 10.81
CA ARG A 221 18.23 12.49 12.16
C ARG A 221 16.99 11.68 12.52
N GLU A 222 16.94 11.16 13.73
CA GLU A 222 15.75 10.52 14.27
C GLU A 222 14.71 11.58 14.60
N ARG A 223 13.50 11.37 14.15
CA ARG A 223 12.32 12.18 14.46
C ARG A 223 11.17 11.27 14.87
N PHE A 224 10.40 11.74 15.84
CA PHE A 224 9.25 11.03 16.37
C PHE A 224 7.97 11.71 15.90
N PHE A 225 6.96 10.90 15.63
CA PHE A 225 5.67 11.36 15.14
C PHE A 225 4.57 10.66 15.93
N VAL A 226 3.47 11.38 16.11
CA VAL A 226 2.20 10.79 16.51
C VAL A 226 1.26 10.76 15.31
N GLN A 227 0.55 9.67 15.15
CA GLN A 227 -0.60 9.55 14.29
C GLN A 227 -1.85 9.50 15.18
N LEU A 228 -2.67 10.53 15.10
CA LEU A 228 -3.99 10.58 15.72
C LEU A 228 -4.97 9.96 14.73
N ILE A 229 -5.67 8.92 15.14
CA ILE A 229 -6.73 8.29 14.34
C ILE A 229 -8.03 8.97 14.75
N GLN A 230 -8.41 9.97 13.95
CA GLN A 230 -9.57 10.80 14.15
C GLN A 230 -10.84 10.13 13.65
N GLU A 231 -11.95 10.35 14.34
CA GLU A 231 -13.27 9.90 13.94
C GLU A 231 -13.87 10.86 12.89
N GLY A 232 -14.58 10.31 11.92
CA GLY A 232 -15.23 11.09 10.87
C GLY A 232 -14.40 11.24 9.60
N VAL A 233 -14.69 12.30 8.86
CA VAL A 233 -14.11 12.63 7.56
C VAL A 233 -13.10 13.78 7.75
N PRO A 234 -11.92 13.75 7.10
CA PRO A 234 -10.94 14.80 7.27
C PRO A 234 -11.47 16.16 6.84
N PRO A 235 -11.05 17.27 7.47
CA PRO A 235 -11.40 18.61 7.03
C PRO A 235 -11.08 18.77 5.54
N GLN A 236 -12.09 19.07 4.74
CA GLN A 236 -11.92 19.28 3.32
C GLN A 236 -11.75 20.77 3.01
N LYS A 237 -10.89 21.09 2.07
CA LYS A 237 -10.96 22.38 1.39
C LYS A 237 -12.21 22.34 0.51
N LYS A 238 -12.97 23.47 0.44
CA LYS A 238 -14.02 23.60 -0.57
C LYS A 238 -13.39 23.26 -1.94
N ARG A 239 -13.83 22.19 -2.53
CA ARG A 239 -13.39 21.74 -3.84
C ARG A 239 -14.58 21.90 -4.77
N GLN A 240 -14.31 22.40 -5.98
CA GLN A 240 -15.25 22.26 -7.08
C GLN A 240 -15.31 20.76 -7.39
N GLN A 241 -16.47 20.17 -7.19
CA GLN A 241 -16.74 18.77 -7.57
C GLN A 241 -17.46 18.81 -8.89
N GLY A 242 -16.97 18.03 -9.84
CA GLY A 242 -17.72 17.76 -11.05
C GLY A 242 -18.74 16.64 -10.79
N ASP A 243 -19.86 16.70 -11.47
CA ASP A 243 -20.92 15.69 -11.40
C ASP A 243 -20.83 14.67 -12.55
N ASP A 244 -19.81 14.79 -13.40
CA ASP A 244 -19.66 13.96 -14.59
C ASP A 244 -19.21 12.51 -14.27
N THR A 245 -19.40 11.63 -15.25
CA THR A 245 -18.84 10.28 -15.28
C THR A 245 -17.45 10.30 -15.89
N VAL A 246 -16.47 9.79 -15.18
CA VAL A 246 -15.08 9.76 -15.63
C VAL A 246 -14.65 8.33 -15.93
N GLY A 247 -14.19 8.08 -17.15
CA GLY A 247 -13.56 6.82 -17.54
C GLY A 247 -12.05 6.86 -17.33
N LEU A 248 -11.50 5.82 -16.69
CA LEU A 248 -10.06 5.69 -16.42
C LEU A 248 -9.51 4.38 -16.98
N ASP A 249 -8.55 4.48 -17.90
CA ASP A 249 -7.68 3.34 -18.26
C ASP A 249 -6.30 3.50 -17.64
N ILE A 250 -5.91 2.56 -16.77
CA ILE A 250 -4.68 2.64 -15.97
C ILE A 250 -3.66 1.62 -16.41
N GLY A 251 -2.61 2.11 -17.05
CA GLY A 251 -1.43 1.33 -17.39
C GLY A 251 -0.39 1.24 -16.26
N PRO A 252 0.75 0.54 -16.50
CA PRO A 252 1.85 0.42 -15.55
C PRO A 252 2.55 1.74 -15.20
N GLY A 253 2.38 2.79 -16.00
CA GLY A 253 3.07 4.07 -15.84
C GLY A 253 2.29 5.30 -16.27
N THR A 254 1.13 5.10 -16.89
CA THR A 254 0.25 6.15 -17.40
C THR A 254 -1.19 5.90 -16.98
N VAL A 255 -2.02 6.90 -17.07
CA VAL A 255 -3.47 6.82 -16.97
C VAL A 255 -4.09 7.69 -18.04
N ALA A 256 -5.04 7.14 -18.80
CA ALA A 256 -5.94 7.87 -19.67
C ALA A 256 -7.19 8.26 -18.87
N ILE A 257 -7.64 9.49 -19.03
CA ILE A 257 -8.75 10.11 -18.31
C ILE A 257 -9.68 10.73 -19.33
N VAL A 258 -10.95 10.34 -19.33
CA VAL A 258 -11.96 10.87 -20.22
C VAL A 258 -13.20 11.30 -19.43
N SER A 259 -13.60 12.55 -19.63
CA SER A 259 -14.82 13.17 -19.13
C SER A 259 -15.50 13.93 -20.28
N ASP A 260 -16.61 14.61 -20.04
CA ASP A 260 -17.25 15.46 -21.06
C ASP A 260 -16.38 16.65 -21.46
N GLU A 261 -15.64 17.20 -20.51
CA GLU A 261 -14.85 18.43 -20.71
C GLU A 261 -13.37 18.16 -21.01
N GLN A 262 -12.88 16.94 -20.71
CA GLN A 262 -11.46 16.66 -20.78
C GLN A 262 -11.14 15.25 -21.25
N VAL A 263 -10.24 15.16 -22.24
CA VAL A 263 -9.52 13.95 -22.62
C VAL A 263 -8.04 14.16 -22.33
N SER A 264 -7.42 13.29 -21.54
CA SER A 264 -6.00 13.46 -21.21
C SER A 264 -5.28 12.14 -20.94
N LEU A 265 -4.04 12.05 -21.40
CA LEU A 265 -3.10 10.97 -21.09
C LEU A 265 -2.01 11.51 -20.14
N ARG A 266 -1.97 10.97 -18.93
CA ARG A 266 -1.07 11.45 -17.87
C ARG A 266 -0.04 10.40 -17.47
N GLU A 267 1.21 10.83 -17.24
CA GLU A 267 2.22 9.99 -16.61
C GLU A 267 1.96 9.91 -15.10
N LEU A 268 1.90 8.69 -14.56
CA LEU A 268 1.79 8.46 -13.12
C LEU A 268 3.11 8.83 -12.43
N ALA A 269 3.06 9.73 -11.46
CA ALA A 269 4.20 10.20 -10.68
C ALA A 269 5.42 10.63 -11.55
N PRO A 270 5.30 11.61 -12.45
CA PRO A 270 6.36 12.03 -13.36
C PRO A 270 7.62 12.50 -12.62
N ASN A 271 7.47 13.08 -11.43
CA ASN A 271 8.55 13.71 -10.64
C ASN A 271 9.54 12.72 -10.00
N VAL A 272 9.40 11.40 -10.23
CA VAL A 272 10.30 10.39 -9.64
C VAL A 272 11.51 10.07 -10.51
N SER A 273 11.49 10.40 -11.81
CA SER A 273 12.53 10.03 -12.78
C SER A 273 13.93 10.55 -12.44
N GLY A 274 14.04 11.79 -11.96
CA GLY A 274 15.31 12.40 -11.58
C GLY A 274 16.02 11.73 -10.40
N GLU A 275 15.24 11.26 -9.41
CA GLU A 275 15.79 10.58 -8.23
C GLU A 275 16.26 9.15 -8.54
N GLU A 276 15.71 8.50 -9.56
CA GLU A 276 16.15 7.15 -9.96
C GLU A 276 17.59 7.12 -10.49
N LYS A 277 18.00 8.13 -11.26
CA LYS A 277 19.39 8.23 -11.71
C LYS A 277 20.35 8.31 -10.51
N LYS A 278 19.97 9.10 -9.48
CA LYS A 278 20.73 9.20 -8.22
C LYS A 278 20.75 7.87 -7.47
N LEU A 279 19.61 7.18 -7.39
CA LEU A 279 19.49 5.87 -6.74
C LEU A 279 20.43 4.85 -7.38
N ARG A 280 20.41 4.71 -8.71
CA ARG A 280 21.31 3.80 -9.45
C ARG A 280 22.79 4.08 -9.19
N ARG A 281 23.19 5.37 -9.14
CA ARG A 281 24.57 5.75 -8.82
C ARG A 281 24.97 5.30 -7.42
N VAL A 282 24.07 5.48 -6.43
CA VAL A 282 24.30 5.06 -5.06
C VAL A 282 24.37 3.54 -4.95
N GLU A 283 23.48 2.81 -5.60
CA GLU A 283 23.45 1.34 -5.59
C GLU A 283 24.73 0.75 -6.22
N ARG A 284 25.19 1.30 -7.34
CA ARG A 284 26.46 0.90 -7.96
C ARG A 284 27.65 1.18 -7.02
N ALA A 285 27.66 2.32 -6.32
CA ALA A 285 28.71 2.64 -5.35
C ALA A 285 28.68 1.71 -4.13
N MET A 286 27.48 1.30 -3.67
CA MET A 286 27.30 0.31 -2.62
C MET A 286 27.83 -1.05 -3.05
N ASP A 287 27.52 -1.49 -4.26
CA ASP A 287 27.98 -2.77 -4.80
C ASP A 287 29.51 -2.80 -4.89
N ARG A 288 30.15 -1.76 -5.46
CA ARG A 288 31.62 -1.63 -5.49
C ARG A 288 32.23 -1.67 -4.09
N SER A 289 31.67 -0.94 -3.14
CA SER A 289 32.15 -0.92 -1.75
C SER A 289 32.00 -2.28 -1.08
N ARG A 290 30.93 -3.02 -1.36
CA ARG A 290 30.68 -4.35 -0.82
C ARG A 290 31.67 -5.37 -1.39
N ARG A 291 31.92 -5.34 -2.69
CA ARG A 291 32.89 -6.21 -3.38
C ARG A 291 34.31 -5.99 -2.87
N ALA A 292 34.74 -4.73 -2.79
CA ALA A 292 36.07 -4.38 -2.33
C ALA A 292 36.35 -4.82 -0.88
N ASN A 293 35.34 -4.86 -0.01
CA ASN A 293 35.52 -5.29 1.40
C ASN A 293 35.28 -6.78 1.63
N ASN A 294 34.83 -7.53 0.61
CA ASN A 294 34.52 -8.95 0.73
C ASN A 294 34.82 -9.69 -0.59
N PRO A 295 36.06 -9.68 -1.09
CA PRO A 295 36.39 -10.32 -2.37
C PRO A 295 36.08 -11.82 -2.35
N ASP A 296 36.37 -12.49 -1.24
CA ASP A 296 36.22 -13.94 -1.08
C ASP A 296 34.78 -14.43 -1.07
N ASN A 297 33.83 -13.52 -0.88
CA ASN A 297 32.38 -13.80 -0.87
C ASN A 297 31.77 -13.89 -2.27
N TYR A 298 32.57 -13.81 -3.32
CA TYR A 298 32.11 -13.90 -4.71
C TYR A 298 32.80 -15.09 -5.42
N ASP A 299 32.05 -15.70 -6.35
CA ASP A 299 32.63 -16.71 -7.25
C ASP A 299 33.35 -16.07 -8.44
N ALA A 300 33.96 -16.89 -9.31
CA ALA A 300 34.66 -16.45 -10.51
C ALA A 300 33.77 -15.62 -11.48
N ASN A 301 32.45 -15.82 -11.45
CA ASN A 301 31.48 -15.08 -12.25
C ASN A 301 30.99 -13.79 -11.53
N GLY A 302 31.53 -13.46 -10.36
CA GLY A 302 31.14 -12.32 -9.56
C GLY A 302 29.76 -12.45 -8.91
N VAL A 303 29.23 -13.68 -8.76
CA VAL A 303 27.98 -13.96 -8.05
C VAL A 303 28.27 -14.15 -6.57
N PRO A 304 27.47 -13.57 -5.64
CA PRO A 304 27.67 -13.80 -4.22
C PRO A 304 27.48 -15.26 -3.85
N LYS A 305 28.43 -15.84 -3.11
CA LYS A 305 28.32 -17.17 -2.52
C LYS A 305 27.21 -17.20 -1.46
N SER A 306 26.58 -18.36 -1.24
CA SER A 306 25.59 -18.56 -0.17
C SER A 306 26.29 -18.66 1.20
N HIS A 307 25.55 -18.31 2.27
CA HIS A 307 26.00 -18.45 3.66
C HIS A 307 27.29 -17.71 4.04
N CYS A 308 27.59 -16.56 3.40
CA CYS A 308 28.76 -15.75 3.71
C CYS A 308 28.50 -14.69 4.76
N THR A 309 29.49 -14.45 5.61
CA THR A 309 29.53 -13.31 6.53
C THR A 309 30.01 -12.06 5.80
N TRP A 310 29.25 -10.96 5.90
CA TRP A 310 29.53 -9.72 5.19
C TRP A 310 30.18 -8.66 6.10
N LYS A 311 31.37 -8.24 5.76
CA LYS A 311 32.03 -7.08 6.38
C LYS A 311 31.47 -5.80 5.76
N THR A 312 30.92 -4.88 6.58
CA THR A 312 30.36 -3.62 6.13
C THR A 312 31.28 -2.45 6.48
N SER A 313 31.77 -1.74 5.44
CA SER A 313 32.62 -0.56 5.64
C SER A 313 31.79 0.67 6.07
N ARG A 314 32.47 1.67 6.69
CA ARG A 314 31.85 2.97 7.00
C ARG A 314 31.27 3.66 5.75
N ARG A 315 31.97 3.53 4.61
CA ARG A 315 31.50 4.04 3.30
C ARG A 315 30.19 3.38 2.88
N TYR A 316 30.09 2.06 2.99
CA TYR A 316 28.86 1.31 2.68
C TYR A 316 27.69 1.77 3.56
N MET A 317 27.92 1.97 4.86
CA MET A 317 26.88 2.46 5.78
C MET A 317 26.39 3.86 5.43
N LYS A 318 27.30 4.79 5.07
CA LYS A 318 26.94 6.13 4.58
C LYS A 318 26.08 6.05 3.29
N LEU A 319 26.45 5.18 2.35
CA LEU A 319 25.70 4.97 1.11
C LEU A 319 24.34 4.33 1.38
N LYS A 320 24.24 3.36 2.32
CA LYS A 320 22.99 2.75 2.78
C LYS A 320 22.02 3.82 3.34
N ALA A 321 22.51 4.74 4.16
CA ALA A 321 21.73 5.86 4.68
C ALA A 321 21.26 6.80 3.56
N LYS A 322 22.14 7.14 2.60
CA LYS A 322 21.79 7.93 1.41
C LYS A 322 20.73 7.25 0.55
N ARG A 323 20.83 5.94 0.33
CA ARG A 323 19.83 5.14 -0.38
C ARG A 323 18.47 5.20 0.32
N LYS A 324 18.45 5.03 1.66
CA LYS A 324 17.22 5.11 2.47
C LYS A 324 16.53 6.47 2.32
N GLU A 325 17.31 7.56 2.35
CA GLU A 325 16.77 8.92 2.16
C GLU A 325 16.21 9.15 0.74
N ILE A 326 16.87 8.63 -0.30
CA ILE A 326 16.35 8.70 -1.68
C ILE A 326 15.01 7.95 -1.80
N HIS A 327 14.91 6.74 -1.25
CA HIS A 327 13.64 5.99 -1.23
C HIS A 327 12.53 6.74 -0.48
N ARG A 328 12.86 7.37 0.66
CA ARG A 328 11.90 8.22 1.38
C ARG A 328 11.38 9.37 0.53
N LYS A 329 12.28 10.08 -0.17
CA LYS A 329 11.91 11.17 -1.08
C LYS A 329 11.05 10.69 -2.24
N LEU A 330 11.42 9.55 -2.86
CA LEU A 330 10.64 8.93 -3.93
C LEU A 330 9.22 8.60 -3.47
N ALA A 331 9.07 8.00 -2.28
CA ALA A 331 7.76 7.68 -1.73
C ALA A 331 6.90 8.93 -1.47
N ALA A 332 7.50 10.00 -0.92
CA ALA A 332 6.82 11.26 -0.67
C ALA A 332 6.38 11.96 -1.97
N LYS A 333 7.28 12.07 -2.96
CA LYS A 333 6.98 12.66 -4.28
C LYS A 333 5.87 11.90 -4.99
N ARG A 334 5.92 10.56 -4.96
CA ARG A 334 4.90 9.70 -5.57
C ARG A 334 3.54 9.92 -4.93
N LYS A 335 3.48 9.89 -3.60
CA LYS A 335 2.23 10.12 -2.86
C LYS A 335 1.65 11.50 -3.20
N GLN A 336 2.48 12.55 -3.17
CA GLN A 336 2.04 13.91 -3.50
C GLN A 336 1.49 14.00 -4.93
N SER A 337 2.20 13.43 -5.91
CA SER A 337 1.76 13.42 -7.30
C SER A 337 0.41 12.72 -7.47
N HIS A 338 0.22 11.57 -6.82
CA HIS A 338 -1.06 10.85 -6.87
C HIS A 338 -2.20 11.58 -6.16
N GLU A 339 -1.91 12.24 -5.02
CA GLU A 339 -2.91 13.06 -4.33
C GLU A 339 -3.38 14.25 -5.20
N MET A 340 -2.45 14.88 -5.95
CA MET A 340 -2.78 15.98 -6.87
C MET A 340 -3.61 15.46 -8.05
N LEU A 341 -3.16 14.37 -8.70
CA LEU A 341 -3.88 13.77 -9.82
C LEU A 341 -5.28 13.27 -9.41
N ALA A 342 -5.40 12.67 -8.22
CA ALA A 342 -6.70 12.26 -7.70
C ALA A 342 -7.62 13.46 -7.45
N ASN A 343 -7.08 14.60 -7.04
CA ASN A 343 -7.86 15.83 -6.92
C ASN A 343 -8.33 16.35 -8.29
N GLU A 344 -7.47 16.30 -9.29
CA GLU A 344 -7.80 16.67 -10.68
C GLU A 344 -8.93 15.77 -11.23
N VAL A 345 -8.81 14.45 -11.08
CA VAL A 345 -9.86 13.51 -11.52
C VAL A 345 -11.21 13.78 -10.82
N LEU A 346 -11.17 13.99 -9.50
CA LEU A 346 -12.40 14.25 -8.73
C LEU A 346 -13.03 15.64 -9.00
N SER A 347 -12.26 16.59 -9.57
CA SER A 347 -12.84 17.85 -10.02
C SER A 347 -13.59 17.73 -11.33
N LEU A 348 -13.32 16.70 -12.14
CA LEU A 348 -14.07 16.40 -13.36
C LEU A 348 -15.38 15.69 -13.04
N GLY A 349 -15.33 14.70 -12.15
CA GLY A 349 -16.50 13.93 -11.76
C GLY A 349 -16.26 12.99 -10.61
N SER A 350 -17.33 12.54 -9.99
CA SER A 350 -17.32 11.62 -8.86
C SER A 350 -17.79 10.21 -9.20
N ASN A 351 -18.44 10.02 -10.36
CA ASN A 351 -18.80 8.71 -10.89
C ASN A 351 -17.62 8.15 -11.71
N ILE A 352 -16.68 7.48 -11.05
CA ILE A 352 -15.43 7.03 -11.68
C ILE A 352 -15.53 5.56 -12.05
N LYS A 353 -15.41 5.26 -13.35
CA LYS A 353 -15.41 3.89 -13.91
C LYS A 353 -13.98 3.50 -14.30
N VAL A 354 -13.50 2.36 -13.82
CA VAL A 354 -12.13 1.89 -14.05
C VAL A 354 -12.10 0.36 -14.17
N GLU A 355 -11.24 -0.17 -15.02
CA GLU A 355 -11.05 -1.62 -15.16
C GLU A 355 -10.46 -2.27 -13.92
N THR A 356 -10.90 -3.51 -13.66
CA THR A 356 -10.34 -4.35 -12.58
C THR A 356 -8.94 -4.82 -12.92
N MET A 357 -7.89 -4.18 -12.36
CA MET A 357 -6.50 -4.50 -12.65
C MET A 357 -5.79 -5.28 -11.55
N ARG A 358 -5.17 -6.40 -11.89
CA ARG A 358 -4.34 -7.22 -10.98
C ARG A 358 -2.85 -6.87 -11.13
N PHE A 359 -2.40 -5.74 -10.59
CA PHE A 359 -1.00 -5.29 -10.67
C PHE A 359 0.01 -6.28 -10.09
N GLN A 360 -0.37 -7.10 -9.12
CA GLN A 360 0.48 -8.17 -8.58
C GLN A 360 0.79 -9.25 -9.63
N ALA A 361 -0.18 -9.61 -10.47
CA ALA A 361 0.02 -10.57 -11.55
C ALA A 361 1.01 -10.03 -12.60
N LEU A 362 0.94 -8.74 -12.93
CA LEU A 362 1.88 -8.07 -13.84
C LEU A 362 3.31 -8.00 -13.28
N GLN A 363 3.50 -8.16 -11.99
CA GLN A 363 4.82 -8.19 -11.34
C GLN A 363 5.43 -9.59 -11.26
N LYS A 364 4.69 -10.66 -11.56
CA LYS A 364 5.22 -12.03 -11.52
C LYS A 364 6.43 -12.18 -12.43
N ARG A 365 7.41 -12.97 -11.97
CA ARG A 365 8.56 -13.36 -12.79
C ARG A 365 8.12 -14.43 -13.78
N ALA A 366 8.58 -14.32 -15.01
CA ALA A 366 8.49 -15.44 -15.96
C ALA A 366 9.25 -16.66 -15.39
N LYS A 367 8.66 -17.85 -15.48
CA LYS A 367 9.29 -19.09 -15.00
C LYS A 367 10.56 -19.39 -15.82
N ASN A 368 10.46 -19.28 -17.14
CA ASN A 368 11.54 -19.61 -18.07
C ASN A 368 12.32 -18.35 -18.50
N THR A 369 13.61 -18.53 -18.75
CA THR A 369 14.45 -17.51 -19.33
C THR A 369 14.33 -17.58 -20.86
N THR A 370 13.86 -16.49 -21.49
CA THR A 370 13.76 -16.40 -22.95
C THR A 370 14.79 -15.40 -23.49
N ARG A 371 15.20 -15.58 -24.75
CA ARG A 371 16.06 -14.62 -25.45
C ARG A 371 15.24 -13.77 -26.41
N ASN A 372 15.65 -12.52 -26.59
CA ASN A 372 15.04 -11.63 -27.57
C ASN A 372 15.53 -12.02 -28.97
N GLN A 373 14.61 -12.33 -29.87
CA GLN A 373 14.92 -12.77 -31.23
C GLN A 373 15.66 -11.70 -32.05
N LYS A 374 15.43 -10.39 -31.78
CA LYS A 374 16.06 -9.29 -32.53
C LYS A 374 17.53 -9.00 -32.15
N ASN A 375 17.90 -9.23 -30.89
CA ASN A 375 19.24 -8.83 -30.38
C ASN A 375 19.98 -9.90 -29.57
N GLY A 376 19.45 -11.13 -29.51
CA GLY A 376 20.05 -12.29 -28.81
C GLY A 376 20.15 -12.16 -27.28
N ARG A 377 19.79 -11.02 -26.71
CA ARG A 377 19.93 -10.76 -25.28
C ARG A 377 18.84 -11.47 -24.47
N VAL A 378 19.20 -11.85 -23.25
CA VAL A 378 18.26 -12.47 -22.29
C VAL A 378 17.14 -11.48 -21.94
N ASN A 379 15.90 -11.90 -22.14
CA ASN A 379 14.73 -11.12 -21.76
C ASN A 379 14.63 -10.98 -20.25
N ARG A 380 14.12 -9.84 -19.80
CA ARG A 380 13.91 -9.60 -18.36
C ARG A 380 12.79 -10.51 -17.85
N LYS A 381 13.05 -11.24 -16.77
CA LYS A 381 12.04 -12.08 -16.11
C LYS A 381 10.83 -11.31 -15.55
N LYS A 382 10.95 -9.98 -15.34
CA LYS A 382 9.86 -9.08 -14.93
C LYS A 382 9.67 -8.00 -15.99
N ARG A 383 8.60 -8.08 -16.78
CA ARG A 383 8.29 -7.10 -17.82
C ARG A 383 7.93 -5.73 -17.21
N PHE A 384 6.91 -5.68 -16.35
CA PHE A 384 6.35 -4.43 -15.81
C PHE A 384 6.77 -4.11 -14.37
N GLY A 385 7.43 -5.02 -13.67
CA GLY A 385 7.74 -4.86 -12.24
C GLY A 385 8.51 -3.58 -11.88
N LYS A 386 9.36 -3.09 -12.76
CA LYS A 386 10.09 -1.83 -12.55
C LYS A 386 9.18 -0.63 -12.73
N SER A 387 8.36 -0.58 -13.77
CA SER A 387 7.42 0.50 -14.03
C SER A 387 6.39 0.59 -12.90
N ILE A 388 5.76 -0.54 -12.54
CA ILE A 388 4.79 -0.60 -11.44
C ILE A 388 5.42 -0.16 -10.11
N ALA A 389 6.63 -0.61 -9.79
CA ALA A 389 7.33 -0.18 -8.58
C ALA A 389 7.67 1.32 -8.59
N ARG A 390 7.91 1.89 -9.77
CA ARG A 390 8.22 3.30 -9.98
C ARG A 390 6.97 4.16 -9.84
N HIS A 391 5.92 3.85 -10.57
CA HIS A 391 4.72 4.67 -10.73
C HIS A 391 3.62 4.35 -9.72
N ALA A 392 3.61 3.13 -9.15
CA ALA A 392 2.65 2.65 -8.15
C ALA A 392 1.17 2.91 -8.51
N PRO A 393 0.66 2.39 -9.64
CA PRO A 393 -0.72 2.63 -10.07
C PRO A 393 -1.77 2.20 -9.03
N ALA A 394 -1.54 1.09 -8.32
CA ALA A 394 -2.42 0.66 -7.23
C ALA A 394 -2.52 1.68 -6.08
N MET A 395 -1.46 2.47 -5.81
CA MET A 395 -1.52 3.55 -4.83
C MET A 395 -2.45 4.67 -5.28
N PHE A 396 -2.45 5.00 -6.57
CA PHE A 396 -3.34 6.01 -7.13
C PHE A 396 -4.82 5.61 -6.96
N LEU A 397 -5.18 4.36 -7.33
CA LEU A 397 -6.53 3.83 -7.10
C LEU A 397 -6.93 3.85 -5.62
N SER A 398 -6.03 3.41 -4.72
CA SER A 398 -6.32 3.43 -3.28
C SER A 398 -6.52 4.85 -2.73
N ILE A 399 -5.89 5.86 -3.34
CA ILE A 399 -6.09 7.27 -2.98
C ILE A 399 -7.44 7.76 -3.47
N LEU A 400 -7.83 7.43 -4.72
CA LEU A 400 -9.15 7.75 -5.27
C LEU A 400 -10.27 7.10 -4.44
N GLU A 401 -10.18 5.80 -4.22
CA GLU A 401 -11.15 5.04 -3.42
C GLU A 401 -11.32 5.64 -2.01
N ARG A 402 -10.21 5.96 -1.34
CA ARG A 402 -10.27 6.62 -0.03
C ARG A 402 -10.96 7.97 -0.07
N LYS A 403 -10.70 8.78 -1.11
CA LYS A 403 -11.32 10.11 -1.24
C LYS A 403 -12.81 10.03 -1.56
N LEU A 404 -13.21 9.12 -2.42
CA LEU A 404 -14.62 8.83 -2.71
C LEU A 404 -15.35 8.31 -1.46
N ALA A 405 -14.70 7.41 -0.69
CA ALA A 405 -15.29 6.90 0.55
C ALA A 405 -15.57 7.99 1.60
N TYR A 406 -14.80 9.08 1.62
CA TYR A 406 -15.09 10.23 2.47
C TYR A 406 -16.38 10.98 2.07
N GLU A 407 -16.84 10.79 0.84
CA GLU A 407 -18.07 11.37 0.28
C GLU A 407 -19.21 10.34 0.21
N GLY A 408 -19.00 9.15 0.80
CA GLY A 408 -19.97 8.05 0.74
C GLY A 408 -20.07 7.37 -0.64
N LYS A 409 -19.11 7.64 -1.54
CA LYS A 409 -19.04 7.10 -2.90
C LYS A 409 -17.97 6.01 -2.99
N ALA A 410 -17.98 5.23 -4.07
CA ALA A 410 -17.01 4.17 -4.35
C ALA A 410 -16.51 4.26 -5.80
N LEU A 411 -15.40 3.57 -6.09
CA LEU A 411 -14.96 3.33 -7.47
C LEU A 411 -15.84 2.26 -8.11
N ASN A 412 -16.31 2.51 -9.33
CA ASN A 412 -17.03 1.55 -10.13
C ASN A 412 -16.05 0.69 -10.91
N LEU A 413 -15.86 -0.54 -10.42
CA LEU A 413 -14.93 -1.50 -10.99
C LEU A 413 -15.59 -2.26 -12.13
N VAL A 414 -15.23 -1.91 -13.36
CA VAL A 414 -15.75 -2.50 -14.59
C VAL A 414 -15.24 -3.93 -14.75
N ASN A 415 -16.11 -4.84 -15.18
CA ASN A 415 -15.76 -6.22 -15.48
C ASN A 415 -14.92 -6.30 -16.77
N THR A 416 -13.62 -6.42 -16.62
CA THR A 416 -12.66 -6.47 -17.74
C THR A 416 -12.90 -7.64 -18.71
N THR A 417 -13.42 -8.77 -18.23
CA THR A 417 -13.70 -9.95 -19.07
C THR A 417 -14.96 -9.81 -19.91
N ALA A 418 -15.94 -9.05 -19.45
CA ALA A 418 -17.16 -8.77 -20.18
C ALA A 418 -16.99 -7.60 -21.16
N VAL A 419 -16.49 -6.48 -20.67
CA VAL A 419 -16.41 -5.23 -21.45
C VAL A 419 -15.28 -5.23 -22.46
N LYS A 420 -14.09 -5.73 -22.11
CA LYS A 420 -12.89 -5.79 -22.99
C LYS A 420 -12.64 -4.47 -23.76
N ALA A 421 -12.71 -3.33 -23.08
CA ALA A 421 -12.67 -1.99 -23.68
C ALA A 421 -11.51 -1.77 -24.66
N SER A 422 -10.33 -2.35 -24.41
CA SER A 422 -9.18 -2.24 -25.31
C SER A 422 -9.34 -3.00 -26.65
N GLN A 423 -10.39 -3.80 -26.83
CA GLN A 423 -10.64 -4.63 -28.01
C GLN A 423 -11.95 -4.27 -28.72
N PHE A 424 -12.86 -3.58 -28.07
CA PHE A 424 -14.18 -3.26 -28.58
C PHE A 424 -14.16 -2.06 -29.54
N ASN A 425 -14.94 -2.16 -30.63
CA ASN A 425 -15.23 -1.05 -31.54
C ASN A 425 -16.72 -0.69 -31.41
N HIS A 426 -17.05 0.51 -30.97
CA HIS A 426 -18.41 0.93 -30.74
C HIS A 426 -19.22 1.23 -32.02
N VAL A 427 -18.54 1.35 -33.17
CA VAL A 427 -19.18 1.58 -34.46
C VAL A 427 -19.66 0.26 -35.07
N THR A 428 -18.75 -0.74 -35.17
CA THR A 428 -19.06 -2.07 -35.70
C THR A 428 -19.62 -3.04 -34.66
N GLU A 429 -19.55 -2.69 -33.39
CA GLU A 429 -19.92 -3.49 -32.21
C GLU A 429 -19.14 -4.83 -32.11
N GLU A 430 -17.96 -4.91 -32.73
CA GLU A 430 -17.10 -6.08 -32.77
C GLU A 430 -15.90 -5.99 -31.84
N TYR A 431 -15.33 -7.15 -31.50
CA TYR A 431 -14.14 -7.28 -30.65
C TYR A 431 -12.94 -7.74 -31.48
N HIS A 432 -11.92 -6.89 -31.59
CA HIS A 432 -10.68 -7.20 -32.30
C HIS A 432 -9.50 -7.28 -31.34
N LYS A 433 -8.87 -8.46 -31.26
CA LYS A 433 -7.67 -8.65 -30.43
C LYS A 433 -6.47 -7.97 -31.08
N LYS A 434 -5.87 -7.00 -30.36
CA LYS A 434 -4.73 -6.21 -30.82
C LYS A 434 -3.43 -6.66 -30.14
N GLN A 435 -2.28 -6.39 -30.79
CA GLN A 435 -0.99 -6.62 -30.17
C GLN A 435 -0.71 -5.57 -29.09
N LEU A 436 0.07 -5.96 -28.06
CA LEU A 436 0.42 -5.04 -26.95
C LEU A 436 1.26 -3.82 -27.41
N GLY A 437 1.88 -3.93 -28.59
CA GLY A 437 2.68 -2.86 -29.19
C GLY A 437 1.85 -1.80 -29.92
N ASP A 438 0.63 -2.17 -30.34
CA ASP A 438 -0.22 -1.27 -31.11
C ASP A 438 -0.76 -0.16 -30.20
N ARG A 439 -0.40 1.08 -30.53
CA ARG A 439 -0.78 2.26 -29.75
C ARG A 439 -1.97 3.01 -30.32
N TRP A 440 -2.36 2.67 -31.53
CA TRP A 440 -3.38 3.35 -32.28
C TRP A 440 -4.48 2.38 -32.74
N ASN A 441 -5.68 2.88 -32.77
CA ASN A 441 -6.84 2.28 -33.36
C ASN A 441 -7.27 3.10 -34.57
N VAL A 442 -7.84 2.45 -35.56
CA VAL A 442 -8.61 3.12 -36.63
C VAL A 442 -10.07 2.84 -36.33
N ILE A 443 -10.84 3.88 -36.07
CA ILE A 443 -12.27 3.82 -35.83
C ILE A 443 -12.90 4.74 -36.86
N GLU A 444 -13.72 4.18 -37.78
CA GLU A 444 -14.11 4.85 -39.01
C GLU A 444 -12.86 5.26 -39.79
N GLU A 445 -12.70 6.55 -40.08
CA GLU A 445 -11.52 7.12 -40.76
C GLU A 445 -10.52 7.75 -39.79
N HIS A 446 -10.83 7.75 -38.47
CA HIS A 446 -10.04 8.45 -37.46
C HIS A 446 -8.99 7.56 -36.81
N ARG A 447 -7.77 8.07 -36.70
CA ARG A 447 -6.66 7.43 -35.98
C ARG A 447 -6.68 7.83 -34.52
N ILE A 448 -7.13 6.93 -33.63
CA ILE A 448 -7.38 7.21 -32.21
C ILE A 448 -6.33 6.50 -31.33
N GLN A 449 -5.78 7.21 -30.35
CA GLN A 449 -4.86 6.62 -29.37
C GLN A 449 -5.61 5.59 -28.49
N ARG A 450 -5.06 4.38 -28.40
CA ARG A 450 -5.73 3.20 -27.83
C ARG A 450 -6.17 3.37 -26.40
N ASP A 451 -5.28 3.90 -25.52
CA ASP A 451 -5.57 3.99 -24.09
C ASP A 451 -6.62 5.10 -23.80
N LEU A 452 -6.63 6.18 -24.61
CA LEU A 452 -7.67 7.21 -24.57
C LEU A 452 -9.02 6.68 -25.05
N TYR A 453 -9.02 5.86 -26.12
CA TYR A 453 -10.23 5.20 -26.59
C TYR A 453 -10.79 4.20 -25.57
N SER A 454 -9.91 3.42 -24.91
CA SER A 454 -10.34 2.53 -23.85
C SER A 454 -10.98 3.29 -22.69
N ALA A 455 -10.42 4.43 -22.28
CA ALA A 455 -11.01 5.29 -21.24
C ALA A 455 -12.35 5.91 -21.66
N PHE A 456 -12.49 6.26 -22.94
CA PHE A 456 -13.76 6.71 -23.53
C PHE A 456 -14.84 5.62 -23.42
N LEU A 457 -14.54 4.40 -23.81
CA LEU A 457 -15.46 3.27 -23.68
C LEU A 457 -15.80 2.97 -22.21
N LEU A 458 -14.80 3.02 -21.31
CA LEU A 458 -15.04 2.82 -19.88
C LEU A 458 -15.98 3.86 -19.28
N ARG A 459 -15.91 5.11 -19.73
CA ARG A 459 -16.85 6.16 -19.33
C ARG A 459 -18.30 5.79 -19.68
N HIS A 460 -18.50 5.18 -20.85
CA HIS A 460 -19.80 4.80 -21.40
C HIS A 460 -20.24 3.37 -21.04
N VAL A 461 -19.59 2.70 -20.11
CA VAL A 461 -20.10 1.44 -19.55
C VAL A 461 -21.39 1.70 -18.79
N LYS A 462 -22.41 0.86 -18.98
CA LYS A 462 -23.70 0.95 -18.27
C LYS A 462 -23.54 0.72 -16.76
N GLU A 463 -24.58 0.92 -16.00
CA GLU A 463 -24.57 0.74 -14.54
C GLU A 463 -24.35 -0.71 -14.10
N ASP A 464 -24.60 -1.68 -14.98
CA ASP A 464 -24.32 -3.11 -14.76
C ASP A 464 -22.82 -3.42 -14.68
N LEU A 465 -21.96 -2.46 -15.08
CA LEU A 465 -20.49 -2.57 -15.16
C LEU A 465 -20.00 -3.74 -16.05
N CYS A 466 -20.86 -4.24 -16.94
CA CYS A 466 -20.61 -5.40 -17.80
C CYS A 466 -20.86 -5.13 -19.28
N SER A 467 -21.56 -4.07 -19.65
CA SER A 467 -21.91 -3.73 -21.03
C SER A 467 -21.62 -2.25 -21.35
N ILE A 468 -21.35 -1.95 -22.63
CA ILE A 468 -21.11 -0.58 -23.12
C ILE A 468 -22.41 -0.01 -23.67
N ASP A 469 -22.66 1.25 -23.40
CA ASP A 469 -23.74 2.01 -24.01
C ASP A 469 -23.27 2.58 -25.36
N VAL A 470 -23.56 1.86 -26.43
CA VAL A 470 -23.14 2.21 -27.79
C VAL A 470 -23.79 3.49 -28.29
N GLN A 471 -25.06 3.73 -27.90
CA GLN A 471 -25.76 4.94 -28.33
C GLN A 471 -25.12 6.17 -27.70
N LEU A 472 -24.83 6.13 -26.42
CA LEU A 472 -24.14 7.21 -25.72
C LEU A 472 -22.72 7.42 -26.26
N CYS A 473 -22.02 6.35 -26.67
CA CYS A 473 -20.73 6.48 -27.37
C CYS A 473 -20.88 7.25 -28.67
N LYS A 474 -21.88 6.92 -29.50
CA LYS A 474 -22.14 7.61 -30.78
C LYS A 474 -22.49 9.09 -30.58
N GLN A 475 -23.31 9.41 -29.57
CA GLN A 475 -23.70 10.79 -29.26
C GLN A 475 -22.51 11.68 -28.81
N SER A 476 -21.57 11.12 -28.08
CA SER A 476 -20.40 11.87 -27.53
C SER A 476 -19.16 11.77 -28.39
N TRP A 477 -19.21 11.09 -29.55
CA TRP A 477 -18.06 10.78 -30.39
C TRP A 477 -17.35 12.02 -30.91
N ASP A 478 -18.05 12.96 -31.50
CA ASP A 478 -17.47 14.19 -32.09
C ASP A 478 -16.77 15.05 -31.01
N SER A 479 -17.40 15.16 -29.84
CA SER A 479 -16.80 15.87 -28.71
C SER A 479 -15.52 15.19 -28.24
N PHE A 480 -15.53 13.86 -28.14
CA PHE A 480 -14.34 13.08 -27.80
C PHE A 480 -13.23 13.27 -28.84
N LEU A 481 -13.52 13.18 -30.13
CA LEU A 481 -12.53 13.37 -31.20
C LEU A 481 -11.84 14.71 -31.10
N ARG A 482 -12.58 15.78 -30.95
CA ARG A 482 -12.04 17.14 -30.80
C ARG A 482 -11.08 17.23 -29.59
N LEU A 483 -11.50 16.72 -28.45
CA LEU A 483 -10.68 16.75 -27.23
C LEU A 483 -9.47 15.80 -27.32
N HIS A 484 -9.62 14.66 -27.99
CA HIS A 484 -8.55 13.72 -28.28
C HIS A 484 -7.45 14.38 -29.10
N ASP A 485 -7.80 15.05 -30.20
CA ASP A 485 -6.84 15.70 -31.09
C ASP A 485 -6.11 16.84 -30.38
N MET A 486 -6.80 17.62 -29.57
CA MET A 486 -6.18 18.63 -28.70
C MET A 486 -5.15 18.00 -27.75
N GLU A 487 -5.47 16.84 -27.15
CA GLU A 487 -4.56 16.15 -26.26
C GLU A 487 -3.34 15.59 -27.01
N ILE A 488 -3.53 15.02 -28.20
CA ILE A 488 -2.41 14.55 -29.04
C ILE A 488 -1.47 15.70 -29.40
N GLN A 489 -2.00 16.85 -29.83
CA GLN A 489 -1.22 18.04 -30.10
C GLN A 489 -0.46 18.53 -28.85
N ARG A 490 -1.10 18.54 -27.68
CA ARG A 490 -0.47 18.86 -26.39
C ARG A 490 0.71 17.94 -26.07
N ILE A 491 0.54 16.63 -26.32
CA ILE A 491 1.60 15.66 -26.07
C ILE A 491 2.75 15.87 -27.06
N GLN A 492 2.47 16.10 -28.34
CA GLN A 492 3.46 16.36 -29.39
C GLN A 492 4.31 17.63 -29.09
N ALA A 493 3.67 18.69 -28.64
CA ALA A 493 4.34 19.91 -28.20
C ALA A 493 5.12 19.76 -26.88
N GLY A 494 4.81 18.74 -26.09
CA GLY A 494 5.34 18.52 -24.77
C GLY A 494 6.76 17.90 -24.77
N LYS A 495 7.43 17.92 -23.61
CA LYS A 495 8.80 17.39 -23.43
C LYS A 495 8.83 16.00 -22.76
N SER A 496 7.69 15.35 -22.52
CA SER A 496 7.66 14.06 -21.85
C SER A 496 8.03 12.91 -22.79
N LYS A 497 9.21 12.36 -22.65
CA LYS A 497 9.64 11.17 -23.40
C LYS A 497 8.75 9.94 -23.18
N THR A 498 8.09 9.86 -22.03
CA THR A 498 7.17 8.77 -21.73
C THR A 498 5.91 8.92 -22.55
N LEU A 499 5.27 10.08 -22.55
CA LEU A 499 4.04 10.31 -23.31
C LEU A 499 4.28 10.24 -24.82
N HIS A 500 5.39 10.81 -25.32
CA HIS A 500 5.79 10.66 -26.72
C HIS A 500 5.85 9.21 -27.18
N TRP A 501 6.36 8.29 -26.34
CA TRP A 501 6.40 6.87 -26.68
C TRP A 501 5.00 6.23 -26.82
N TYR A 502 3.97 6.81 -26.21
CA TYR A 502 2.59 6.32 -26.30
C TYR A 502 1.87 6.82 -27.56
N ILE A 503 2.40 7.83 -28.25
CA ILE A 503 1.81 8.40 -29.47
C ILE A 503 2.67 8.14 -30.73
N HIS A 504 3.82 7.53 -30.58
CA HIS A 504 4.66 6.97 -31.66
C HIS A 504 4.58 5.46 -31.66
#